data_e3b53f427b3a393c021958669b7e92b9
#
_entry.id   e3b53f427b3a393c021958669b7e92b9
#
_cell.length_a   1.000
_cell.length_b   1.000
_cell.length_c   1.000
_cell.angle_alpha   90.00
_cell.angle_beta   90.00
_cell.angle_gamma   90.00
#
_symmetry.space_group_name_H-M   'P 1'
#
loop_
_entity.id
_entity.type
_entity.pdbx_description
1 polymer ?
#
loop_
_entity_poly.entity_id
_entity_poly.type
_entity_poly.pdbx_seq_one_letter_code
_entity_poly.pdbx_strand_id
1 'polypeptide(L)'
;KSNPCESCSVHTSSKKRRIVVLGSTGSIGVQTLDVVRRHPDKLEIIGLAAGTRAKELLVQAQEFNVAHVALGARNTISAEVLEGLSEQVERASRSEVSGGSFSQGPDGVADLCKIPEADLVVNALVGAAGLRASYETLKAGKVLALANKESLVVGGDLIMPLAQNPGDLMPIDSEHGAIYQCLLGENPKEVSKLWVTASGGPFRGKKRADLERVTPAQALHHPTWNMGAKITIDSSTLMNKGLEVIEAHHLF
;
A
#
# COMPACT_ATOMS: atom_id res chain seq x y z
N LYS A 1 -47.85 34.72 -7.46
CA LYS A 1 -46.88 34.91 -6.34
C LYS A 1 -46.15 33.61 -6.21
N SER A 2 -44.98 33.53 -6.85
CA SER A 2 -44.07 32.39 -6.82
C SER A 2 -43.06 32.60 -5.69
N ASN A 3 -43.01 31.69 -4.75
CA ASN A 3 -41.94 31.64 -3.75
C ASN A 3 -40.66 31.13 -4.39
N PRO A 4 -39.51 31.73 -4.15
CA PRO A 4 -38.24 31.18 -4.58
C PRO A 4 -37.89 30.00 -3.69
N CYS A 5 -37.50 28.91 -4.32
CA CYS A 5 -36.92 27.73 -3.73
C CYS A 5 -35.61 28.12 -3.00
N GLU A 6 -35.61 28.01 -1.66
CA GLU A 6 -34.36 28.13 -0.89
C GLU A 6 -33.40 27.05 -1.31
N SER A 7 -32.25 27.46 -1.76
CA SER A 7 -31.13 26.61 -2.11
C SER A 7 -30.71 25.77 -0.90
N CYS A 8 -31.04 24.50 -0.94
CA CYS A 8 -30.54 23.51 0.00
C CYS A 8 -29.04 23.34 -0.21
N SER A 9 -28.25 24.15 0.44
CA SER A 9 -26.79 23.94 0.55
C SER A 9 -26.58 22.77 1.50
N VAL A 10 -26.54 21.56 0.94
CA VAL A 10 -26.10 20.38 1.65
C VAL A 10 -24.57 20.52 1.82
N HIS A 11 -24.17 21.17 2.90
CA HIS A 11 -22.81 21.05 3.43
C HIS A 11 -22.71 19.66 4.08
N THR A 12 -22.57 18.62 3.28
CA THR A 12 -22.05 17.35 3.77
C THR A 12 -20.58 17.57 4.05
N SER A 13 -20.22 17.87 5.30
CA SER A 13 -18.88 17.66 5.81
C SER A 13 -18.58 16.17 5.68
N SER A 14 -18.05 15.75 4.55
CA SER A 14 -17.65 14.37 4.35
C SER A 14 -16.48 14.13 5.30
N LYS A 15 -16.67 13.25 6.29
CA LYS A 15 -15.61 12.81 7.20
C LYS A 15 -14.42 12.35 6.35
N LYS A 16 -13.23 12.86 6.65
CA LYS A 16 -12.00 12.44 5.96
C LYS A 16 -11.79 10.94 6.13
N ARG A 17 -11.34 10.28 5.09
CA ARG A 17 -10.95 8.87 5.13
C ARG A 17 -9.61 8.75 5.81
N ARG A 18 -9.53 7.99 6.89
CA ARG A 18 -8.35 7.82 7.74
C ARG A 18 -7.55 6.62 7.29
N ILE A 19 -6.29 6.84 6.97
CA ILE A 19 -5.43 5.91 6.24
C ILE A 19 -4.22 5.52 7.07
N VAL A 20 -3.93 4.22 7.08
CA VAL A 20 -2.66 3.66 7.52
C VAL A 20 -1.84 3.27 6.30
N VAL A 21 -0.56 3.65 6.24
CA VAL A 21 0.34 3.30 5.13
C VAL A 21 1.49 2.45 5.63
N LEU A 22 1.50 1.20 5.21
CA LEU A 22 2.56 0.23 5.51
C LEU A 22 3.58 0.22 4.36
N GLY A 23 4.86 0.43 4.68
CA GLY A 23 5.90 0.63 3.67
C GLY A 23 5.93 2.06 3.13
N SER A 24 5.63 3.05 3.98
CA SER A 24 5.46 4.47 3.65
C SER A 24 6.69 5.11 2.97
N THR A 25 7.87 4.62 3.26
CA THR A 25 9.13 5.07 2.67
C THR A 25 9.47 4.38 1.33
N GLY A 26 8.69 3.37 0.91
CA GLY A 26 8.81 2.72 -0.38
C GLY A 26 8.20 3.54 -1.52
N SER A 27 8.39 3.08 -2.78
CA SER A 27 7.90 3.79 -3.96
C SER A 27 6.38 4.04 -3.90
N ILE A 28 5.58 3.01 -3.64
CA ILE A 28 4.12 3.12 -3.54
C ILE A 28 3.71 3.92 -2.32
N GLY A 29 4.40 3.73 -1.18
CA GLY A 29 4.14 4.51 0.03
C GLY A 29 4.32 6.02 -0.19
N VAL A 30 5.43 6.42 -0.79
CA VAL A 30 5.69 7.84 -1.11
C VAL A 30 4.64 8.40 -2.06
N GLN A 31 4.23 7.65 -3.09
CA GLN A 31 3.15 8.06 -4.00
C GLN A 31 1.81 8.18 -3.28
N THR A 32 1.51 7.26 -2.33
CA THR A 32 0.31 7.34 -1.50
C THR A 32 0.29 8.63 -0.68
N LEU A 33 1.42 8.97 -0.04
CA LEU A 33 1.55 10.22 0.72
C LEU A 33 1.38 11.45 -0.18
N ASP A 34 1.88 11.40 -1.42
CA ASP A 34 1.71 12.47 -2.39
C ASP A 34 0.24 12.68 -2.79
N VAL A 35 -0.52 11.60 -2.94
CA VAL A 35 -1.98 11.68 -3.15
C VAL A 35 -2.67 12.35 -1.96
N VAL A 36 -2.30 11.99 -0.72
CA VAL A 36 -2.89 12.60 0.48
C VAL A 36 -2.57 14.10 0.57
N ARG A 37 -1.34 14.52 0.23
CA ARG A 37 -0.97 15.96 0.16
C ARG A 37 -1.86 16.75 -0.79
N ARG A 38 -2.28 16.14 -1.88
CA ARG A 38 -3.13 16.78 -2.90
C ARG A 38 -4.61 16.80 -2.53
N HIS A 39 -5.03 15.94 -1.59
CA HIS A 39 -6.42 15.79 -1.17
C HIS A 39 -6.60 15.85 0.34
N PRO A 40 -6.08 16.89 1.03
CA PRO A 40 -6.11 16.98 2.49
C PRO A 40 -7.51 17.21 3.05
N ASP A 41 -8.46 17.58 2.20
CA ASP A 41 -9.88 17.73 2.51
C ASP A 41 -10.61 16.38 2.62
N LYS A 42 -10.09 15.33 1.96
CA LYS A 42 -10.72 14.00 1.86
C LYS A 42 -9.97 12.91 2.59
N LEU A 43 -8.65 13.05 2.73
CA LEU A 43 -7.74 12.00 3.20
C LEU A 43 -6.92 12.49 4.38
N GLU A 44 -6.63 11.58 5.31
CA GLU A 44 -5.82 11.83 6.50
C GLU A 44 -4.95 10.61 6.80
N ILE A 45 -3.66 10.83 7.07
CA ILE A 45 -2.76 9.76 7.51
C ILE A 45 -2.80 9.68 9.03
N ILE A 46 -3.13 8.52 9.58
CA ILE A 46 -3.15 8.28 11.02
C ILE A 46 -2.12 7.27 11.48
N GLY A 47 -1.57 6.47 10.56
CA GLY A 47 -0.55 5.48 10.87
C GLY A 47 0.46 5.30 9.74
N LEU A 48 1.74 5.17 10.11
CA LEU A 48 2.85 4.95 9.18
C LEU A 48 3.73 3.79 9.63
N ALA A 49 4.11 2.93 8.69
CA ALA A 49 5.16 1.95 8.93
C ALA A 49 6.24 1.99 7.86
N ALA A 50 7.48 1.81 8.28
CA ALA A 50 8.63 1.58 7.40
C ALA A 50 9.41 0.33 7.82
N GLY A 51 10.24 -0.22 6.92
CA GLY A 51 11.11 -1.36 7.23
C GLY A 51 12.28 -0.94 8.12
N THR A 52 13.29 -0.30 7.53
CA THR A 52 14.55 0.11 8.19
C THR A 52 14.84 1.60 8.12
N ARG A 53 14.11 2.34 7.29
CA ARG A 53 14.36 3.77 7.01
C ARG A 53 13.70 4.67 8.06
N ALA A 54 14.25 4.64 9.28
CA ALA A 54 13.68 5.33 10.44
C ALA A 54 13.72 6.86 10.31
N LYS A 55 14.78 7.44 9.70
CA LYS A 55 14.90 8.89 9.50
C LYS A 55 13.81 9.42 8.55
N GLU A 56 13.60 8.75 7.44
CA GLU A 56 12.55 9.12 6.49
C GLU A 56 11.16 8.94 7.11
N LEU A 57 10.96 7.88 7.90
CA LEU A 57 9.72 7.67 8.64
C LEU A 57 9.44 8.81 9.62
N LEU A 58 10.46 9.28 10.35
CA LEU A 58 10.32 10.43 11.26
C LEU A 58 9.88 11.69 10.52
N VAL A 59 10.53 12.00 9.40
CA VAL A 59 10.15 13.15 8.55
C VAL A 59 8.70 13.05 8.08
N GLN A 60 8.28 11.88 7.61
CA GLN A 60 6.90 11.65 7.18
C GLN A 60 5.92 11.76 8.35
N ALA A 61 6.25 11.20 9.52
CA ALA A 61 5.40 11.27 10.70
C ALA A 61 5.23 12.72 11.20
N GLN A 62 6.28 13.53 11.12
CA GLN A 62 6.23 14.96 11.47
C GLN A 62 5.38 15.74 10.46
N GLU A 63 5.57 15.51 9.17
CA GLU A 63 4.83 16.19 8.10
C GLU A 63 3.32 15.99 8.21
N PHE A 64 2.89 14.76 8.43
CA PHE A 64 1.46 14.39 8.49
C PHE A 64 0.90 14.42 9.92
N ASN A 65 1.70 14.81 10.91
CA ASN A 65 1.34 14.82 12.34
C ASN A 65 0.77 13.46 12.82
N VAL A 66 1.44 12.37 12.48
CA VAL A 66 0.95 11.00 12.72
C VAL A 66 1.21 10.55 14.15
N ALA A 67 0.17 10.00 14.81
CA ALA A 67 0.22 9.49 16.16
C ALA A 67 0.65 8.01 16.27
N HIS A 68 0.49 7.22 15.20
CA HIS A 68 0.80 5.78 15.23
C HIS A 68 1.92 5.45 14.25
N VAL A 69 3.05 4.97 14.77
CA VAL A 69 4.25 4.73 13.97
C VAL A 69 4.84 3.36 14.28
N ALA A 70 5.25 2.61 13.26
CA ALA A 70 5.93 1.33 13.43
C ALA A 70 7.18 1.20 12.53
N LEU A 71 8.22 0.57 13.08
CA LEU A 71 9.38 0.11 12.31
C LEU A 71 9.39 -1.42 12.24
N GLY A 72 9.34 -1.98 11.03
CA GLY A 72 9.29 -3.44 10.81
C GLY A 72 10.55 -4.16 11.28
N ALA A 73 11.70 -3.53 11.18
CA ALA A 73 12.96 -4.09 11.66
C ALA A 73 13.25 -3.69 13.11
N ARG A 74 13.78 -4.64 13.88
CA ARG A 74 14.35 -4.38 15.23
C ARG A 74 15.83 -4.01 15.12
N ASN A 75 16.15 -3.08 14.24
CA ASN A 75 17.54 -2.67 14.02
C ASN A 75 17.97 -1.60 15.03
N THR A 76 19.29 -1.43 15.15
CA THR A 76 19.86 -0.33 15.91
C THR A 76 19.48 0.98 15.24
N ILE A 77 18.59 1.72 15.87
CA ILE A 77 18.21 3.08 15.48
C ILE A 77 19.05 4.02 16.33
N SER A 78 19.52 5.15 15.77
CA SER A 78 20.20 6.14 16.59
C SER A 78 19.23 6.68 17.67
N ALA A 79 19.77 6.96 18.87
CA ALA A 79 18.99 7.48 19.98
C ALA A 79 18.20 8.74 19.60
N GLU A 80 18.82 9.62 18.83
CA GLU A 80 18.20 10.86 18.31
C GLU A 80 16.93 10.58 17.48
N VAL A 81 16.95 9.62 16.56
CA VAL A 81 15.79 9.28 15.74
C VAL A 81 14.72 8.58 16.55
N LEU A 82 15.11 7.75 17.51
CA LEU A 82 14.18 7.08 18.42
C LEU A 82 13.45 8.09 19.30
N GLU A 83 14.18 9.04 19.87
CA GLU A 83 13.64 10.14 20.67
C GLU A 83 12.69 11.00 19.82
N GLY A 84 13.11 11.41 18.62
CA GLY A 84 12.27 12.18 17.71
C GLY A 84 10.98 11.48 17.31
N LEU A 85 10.98 10.15 17.10
CA LEU A 85 9.77 9.38 16.86
C LEU A 85 8.85 9.34 18.09
N SER A 86 9.41 9.17 19.28
CA SER A 86 8.66 9.16 20.54
C SER A 86 8.01 10.52 20.81
N GLU A 87 8.76 11.59 20.70
CA GLU A 87 8.26 12.97 20.84
C GLU A 87 7.16 13.30 19.81
N GLN A 88 7.34 12.86 18.55
CA GLN A 88 6.33 13.05 17.52
C GLN A 88 5.03 12.34 17.88
N VAL A 89 5.11 11.09 18.32
CA VAL A 89 3.94 10.31 18.74
C VAL A 89 3.24 10.98 19.92
N GLU A 90 3.97 11.40 20.96
CA GLU A 90 3.40 12.10 22.11
C GLU A 90 2.69 13.41 21.71
N ARG A 91 3.30 14.18 20.82
CA ARG A 91 2.73 15.43 20.32
C ARG A 91 1.42 15.20 19.57
N ALA A 92 1.43 14.25 18.63
CA ALA A 92 0.26 13.94 17.80
C ALA A 92 -0.87 13.29 18.61
N SER A 93 -0.53 12.47 19.61
CA SER A 93 -1.50 11.77 20.47
C SER A 93 -2.43 12.70 21.25
N ARG A 94 -2.03 13.95 21.48
CA ARG A 94 -2.87 14.93 22.18
C ARG A 94 -4.15 15.29 21.43
N SER A 95 -4.17 15.05 20.12
CA SER A 95 -5.32 15.29 19.25
C SER A 95 -6.10 14.02 18.88
N GLU A 96 -5.61 12.84 19.27
CA GLU A 96 -6.24 11.55 18.93
C GLU A 96 -6.98 10.94 20.12
N VAL A 97 -8.17 10.36 19.83
CA VAL A 97 -9.00 9.72 20.86
C VAL A 97 -8.37 8.44 21.40
N SER A 98 -7.74 7.66 20.53
CA SER A 98 -7.08 6.38 20.89
C SER A 98 -5.66 6.56 21.44
N GLY A 99 -5.18 7.80 21.54
CA GLY A 99 -3.78 8.07 21.89
C GLY A 99 -2.84 7.80 20.72
N GLY A 100 -1.56 7.54 21.01
CA GLY A 100 -0.55 7.24 20.01
C GLY A 100 0.31 6.03 20.37
N SER A 101 1.02 5.49 19.41
CA SER A 101 1.91 4.35 19.61
C SER A 101 3.15 4.42 18.73
N PHE A 102 4.30 4.11 19.33
CA PHE A 102 5.51 3.77 18.60
C PHE A 102 5.90 2.32 18.91
N SER A 103 6.14 1.54 17.87
CA SER A 103 6.47 0.13 18.02
C SER A 103 7.53 -0.34 17.02
N GLN A 104 8.20 -1.43 17.35
CA GLN A 104 9.22 -2.06 16.50
C GLN A 104 8.94 -3.54 16.31
N GLY A 105 9.29 -4.03 15.13
CA GLY A 105 9.12 -5.42 14.72
C GLY A 105 7.78 -5.68 14.03
N PRO A 106 7.60 -6.91 13.54
CA PRO A 106 6.43 -7.28 12.73
C PRO A 106 5.10 -7.18 13.49
N ASP A 107 5.12 -7.35 14.83
CA ASP A 107 3.92 -7.19 15.66
C ASP A 107 3.42 -5.75 15.66
N GLY A 108 4.33 -4.78 15.79
CA GLY A 108 3.97 -3.36 15.74
C GLY A 108 3.37 -2.95 14.40
N VAL A 109 3.88 -3.48 13.29
CA VAL A 109 3.29 -3.24 11.96
C VAL A 109 1.88 -3.84 11.87
N ALA A 110 1.68 -5.06 12.40
CA ALA A 110 0.38 -5.71 12.42
C ALA A 110 -0.64 -4.97 13.32
N ASP A 111 -0.19 -4.35 14.41
CA ASP A 111 -1.07 -3.59 15.30
C ASP A 111 -1.58 -2.30 14.66
N LEU A 112 -0.82 -1.67 13.77
CA LEU A 112 -1.32 -0.54 12.98
C LEU A 112 -2.54 -0.90 12.13
N CYS A 113 -2.63 -2.15 11.65
CA CYS A 113 -3.77 -2.61 10.87
C CYS A 113 -5.08 -2.65 11.68
N LYS A 114 -4.99 -2.63 13.01
CA LYS A 114 -6.14 -2.78 13.93
C LYS A 114 -6.58 -1.46 14.55
N ILE A 115 -5.94 -0.34 14.24
CA ILE A 115 -6.31 0.97 14.79
C ILE A 115 -7.80 1.21 14.53
N PRO A 116 -8.63 1.41 15.59
CA PRO A 116 -10.09 1.48 15.42
C PRO A 116 -10.53 2.59 14.46
N GLU A 117 -9.83 3.71 14.48
CA GLU A 117 -10.15 4.89 13.70
C GLU A 117 -9.74 4.78 12.22
N ALA A 118 -8.94 3.78 11.84
CA ALA A 118 -8.55 3.58 10.45
C ALA A 118 -9.70 3.07 9.60
N ASP A 119 -9.94 3.70 8.48
CA ASP A 119 -10.92 3.27 7.48
C ASP A 119 -10.27 2.37 6.41
N LEU A 120 -8.97 2.60 6.13
CA LEU A 120 -8.25 1.96 5.04
C LEU A 120 -6.79 1.74 5.41
N VAL A 121 -6.27 0.59 5.03
CA VAL A 121 -4.83 0.27 5.13
C VAL A 121 -4.26 0.06 3.74
N VAL A 122 -3.23 0.85 3.40
CA VAL A 122 -2.42 0.65 2.21
C VAL A 122 -1.27 -0.30 2.55
N ASN A 123 -1.30 -1.50 2.01
CA ASN A 123 -0.22 -2.47 2.20
C ASN A 123 0.78 -2.40 1.03
N ALA A 124 1.84 -1.62 1.21
CA ALA A 124 2.95 -1.47 0.27
C ALA A 124 4.26 -2.08 0.82
N LEU A 125 4.14 -3.08 1.70
CA LEU A 125 5.28 -3.87 2.16
C LEU A 125 5.84 -4.73 1.02
N VAL A 126 7.07 -5.16 1.15
CA VAL A 126 7.75 -5.98 0.14
C VAL A 126 7.87 -7.43 0.62
N GLY A 127 7.56 -8.38 -0.25
CA GLY A 127 7.70 -9.80 0.02
C GLY A 127 6.64 -10.36 0.97
N ALA A 128 6.88 -11.54 1.53
CA ALA A 128 5.94 -12.27 2.39
C ALA A 128 5.59 -11.55 3.70
N ALA A 129 6.37 -10.54 4.09
CA ALA A 129 6.09 -9.71 5.28
C ALA A 129 4.73 -8.99 5.21
N GLY A 130 4.21 -8.77 3.99
CA GLY A 130 2.90 -8.14 3.78
C GLY A 130 1.71 -9.05 4.09
N LEU A 131 1.87 -10.38 4.07
CA LEU A 131 0.76 -11.32 4.26
C LEU A 131 0.02 -11.10 5.59
N ARG A 132 0.76 -11.00 6.69
CA ARG A 132 0.18 -10.80 8.02
C ARG A 132 -0.60 -9.47 8.10
N ALA A 133 -0.05 -8.41 7.50
CA ALA A 133 -0.71 -7.11 7.48
C ALA A 133 -2.02 -7.15 6.66
N SER A 134 -2.03 -7.83 5.51
CA SER A 134 -3.25 -8.03 4.72
C SER A 134 -4.31 -8.80 5.51
N TYR A 135 -3.92 -9.88 6.18
CA TYR A 135 -4.80 -10.69 7.01
C TYR A 135 -5.41 -9.88 8.16
N GLU A 136 -4.57 -9.20 8.96
CA GLU A 136 -5.03 -8.43 10.12
C GLU A 136 -5.92 -7.24 9.70
N THR A 137 -5.64 -6.61 8.56
CA THR A 137 -6.47 -5.53 8.00
C THR A 137 -7.90 -5.99 7.74
N LEU A 138 -8.06 -7.04 6.93
CA LEU A 138 -9.37 -7.57 6.56
C LEU A 138 -10.09 -8.18 7.76
N LYS A 139 -9.39 -8.90 8.63
CA LYS A 139 -9.94 -9.44 9.88
C LYS A 139 -10.47 -8.35 10.82
N ALA A 140 -9.84 -7.17 10.80
CA ALA A 140 -10.31 -6.00 11.55
C ALA A 140 -11.48 -5.25 10.86
N GLY A 141 -12.00 -5.77 9.74
CA GLY A 141 -13.11 -5.18 8.98
C GLY A 141 -12.74 -3.88 8.28
N LYS A 142 -11.46 -3.68 7.96
CA LYS A 142 -10.97 -2.47 7.29
C LYS A 142 -10.72 -2.72 5.82
N VAL A 143 -10.83 -1.68 5.00
CA VAL A 143 -10.52 -1.77 3.58
C VAL A 143 -9.02 -1.96 3.39
N LEU A 144 -8.66 -2.95 2.57
CA LEU A 144 -7.29 -3.24 2.18
C LEU A 144 -7.01 -2.71 0.78
N ALA A 145 -6.15 -1.69 0.66
CA ALA A 145 -5.56 -1.28 -0.61
C ALA A 145 -4.23 -2.03 -0.79
N LEU A 146 -4.22 -3.02 -1.67
CA LEU A 146 -3.16 -4.01 -1.77
C LEU A 146 -2.20 -3.72 -2.93
N ALA A 147 -0.95 -3.34 -2.60
CA ALA A 147 0.17 -3.29 -3.51
C ALA A 147 1.11 -4.52 -3.35
N ASN A 148 1.04 -5.19 -2.21
CA ASN A 148 1.85 -6.37 -1.91
C ASN A 148 1.25 -7.62 -2.54
N LYS A 149 1.61 -7.91 -3.78
CA LYS A 149 1.12 -9.09 -4.53
C LYS A 149 1.47 -10.42 -3.86
N GLU A 150 2.58 -10.46 -3.14
CA GLU A 150 3.04 -11.65 -2.45
C GLU A 150 2.03 -12.13 -1.38
N SER A 151 1.22 -11.24 -0.82
CA SER A 151 0.14 -11.63 0.10
C SER A 151 -0.85 -12.59 -0.54
N LEU A 152 -1.24 -12.37 -1.79
CA LEU A 152 -2.16 -13.28 -2.50
C LEU A 152 -1.43 -14.48 -3.08
N VAL A 153 -0.19 -14.31 -3.55
CA VAL A 153 0.62 -15.42 -4.07
C VAL A 153 0.86 -16.50 -3.02
N VAL A 154 1.16 -16.09 -1.78
CA VAL A 154 1.50 -17.00 -0.67
C VAL A 154 0.27 -17.42 0.13
N GLY A 155 -0.73 -16.56 0.24
CA GLY A 155 -1.86 -16.74 1.15
C GLY A 155 -3.21 -16.31 0.57
N GLY A 156 -3.40 -16.38 -0.75
CA GLY A 156 -4.66 -15.98 -1.38
C GLY A 156 -5.86 -16.71 -0.81
N ASP A 157 -5.76 -18.03 -0.62
CA ASP A 157 -6.82 -18.86 -0.02
C ASP A 157 -7.13 -18.46 1.44
N LEU A 158 -6.19 -17.81 2.13
CA LEU A 158 -6.39 -17.31 3.49
C LEU A 158 -6.96 -15.89 3.50
N ILE A 159 -6.58 -15.06 2.53
CA ILE A 159 -6.93 -13.64 2.45
C ILE A 159 -8.30 -13.43 1.82
N MET A 160 -8.57 -14.06 0.65
CA MET A 160 -9.79 -13.83 -0.11
C MET A 160 -11.09 -14.10 0.64
N PRO A 161 -11.19 -15.17 1.49
CA PRO A 161 -12.40 -15.39 2.28
C PRO A 161 -12.74 -14.28 3.28
N LEU A 162 -11.76 -13.43 3.63
CA LEU A 162 -11.97 -12.28 4.54
C LEU A 162 -12.51 -11.04 3.82
N ALA A 163 -12.31 -10.93 2.52
CA ALA A 163 -12.86 -9.86 1.67
C ALA A 163 -14.27 -10.24 1.21
N GLN A 164 -15.26 -10.04 2.06
CA GLN A 164 -16.63 -10.53 1.85
C GLN A 164 -17.50 -9.62 0.98
N ASN A 165 -17.13 -8.35 0.87
CA ASN A 165 -17.90 -7.37 0.10
C ASN A 165 -17.04 -6.76 -1.02
N PRO A 166 -17.66 -6.35 -2.13
CA PRO A 166 -16.97 -5.55 -3.13
C PRO A 166 -16.35 -4.29 -2.50
N GLY A 167 -15.06 -4.09 -2.71
CA GLY A 167 -14.32 -2.96 -2.15
C GLY A 167 -13.62 -3.20 -0.81
N ASP A 168 -13.84 -4.34 -0.14
CA ASP A 168 -13.06 -4.71 1.06
C ASP A 168 -11.57 -4.88 0.72
N LEU A 169 -11.27 -5.40 -0.48
CA LEU A 169 -9.93 -5.48 -1.05
C LEU A 169 -9.90 -4.76 -2.39
N MET A 170 -8.99 -3.80 -2.53
CA MET A 170 -8.75 -3.06 -3.76
C MET A 170 -7.29 -3.25 -4.19
N PRO A 171 -7.01 -3.86 -5.33
CA PRO A 171 -5.66 -3.94 -5.86
C PRO A 171 -5.19 -2.56 -6.31
N ILE A 172 -3.98 -2.18 -5.90
CA ILE A 172 -3.34 -0.92 -6.31
C ILE A 172 -2.00 -1.16 -7.04
N ASP A 173 -1.64 -2.41 -7.29
CA ASP A 173 -0.64 -2.72 -8.30
C ASP A 173 -1.14 -2.27 -9.67
N SER A 174 -0.26 -1.77 -10.54
CA SER A 174 -0.68 -1.01 -11.73
C SER A 174 -1.56 -1.81 -12.67
N GLU A 175 -1.20 -3.05 -12.97
CA GLU A 175 -1.92 -3.93 -13.87
C GLU A 175 -3.27 -4.37 -13.29
N HIS A 176 -3.28 -4.78 -12.02
CA HIS A 176 -4.50 -5.23 -11.35
C HIS A 176 -5.44 -4.06 -11.04
N GLY A 177 -4.89 -2.91 -10.67
CA GLY A 177 -5.67 -1.68 -10.50
C GLY A 177 -6.36 -1.25 -11.79
N ALA A 178 -5.70 -1.42 -12.95
CA ALA A 178 -6.30 -1.14 -14.25
C ALA A 178 -7.42 -2.13 -14.59
N ILE A 179 -7.20 -3.45 -14.38
CA ILE A 179 -8.23 -4.47 -14.58
C ILE A 179 -9.42 -4.22 -13.65
N TYR A 180 -9.16 -3.97 -12.36
CA TYR A 180 -10.19 -3.68 -11.36
C TYR A 180 -11.07 -2.51 -11.78
N GLN A 181 -10.47 -1.41 -12.22
CA GLN A 181 -11.21 -0.24 -12.71
C GLN A 181 -12.05 -0.53 -13.95
N CYS A 182 -11.53 -1.35 -14.88
CA CYS A 182 -12.29 -1.77 -16.07
C CYS A 182 -13.49 -2.65 -15.72
N LEU A 183 -13.43 -3.37 -14.60
CA LEU A 183 -14.51 -4.29 -14.18
C LEU A 183 -15.54 -3.61 -13.27
N LEU A 184 -15.28 -2.38 -12.79
CA LEU A 184 -16.23 -1.67 -11.94
C LEU A 184 -17.56 -1.42 -12.66
N GLY A 185 -18.64 -1.99 -12.13
CA GLY A 185 -19.98 -1.87 -12.69
C GLY A 185 -20.30 -2.82 -13.84
N GLU A 186 -19.33 -3.62 -14.28
CA GLU A 186 -19.53 -4.61 -15.35
C GLU A 186 -20.07 -5.93 -14.80
N ASN A 187 -20.74 -6.69 -15.67
CA ASN A 187 -21.21 -8.02 -15.34
C ASN A 187 -20.08 -9.04 -15.55
N PRO A 188 -19.60 -9.72 -14.49
CA PRO A 188 -18.50 -10.70 -14.63
C PRO A 188 -18.76 -11.81 -15.65
N LYS A 189 -20.03 -12.16 -15.91
CA LYS A 189 -20.41 -13.19 -16.89
C LYS A 189 -20.18 -12.76 -18.36
N GLU A 190 -20.02 -11.47 -18.60
CA GLU A 190 -19.77 -10.90 -19.93
C GLU A 190 -18.27 -10.73 -20.23
N VAL A 191 -17.43 -10.97 -19.22
CA VAL A 191 -15.97 -10.89 -19.36
C VAL A 191 -15.46 -12.15 -20.06
N SER A 192 -14.99 -12.01 -21.30
CA SER A 192 -14.45 -13.13 -22.07
C SER A 192 -12.97 -13.38 -21.84
N LYS A 193 -12.21 -12.34 -21.44
CA LYS A 193 -10.75 -12.43 -21.28
C LYS A 193 -10.20 -11.24 -20.50
N LEU A 194 -9.18 -11.50 -19.68
CA LEU A 194 -8.35 -10.48 -19.03
C LEU A 194 -6.98 -10.40 -19.72
N TRP A 195 -6.49 -9.17 -19.90
CA TRP A 195 -5.17 -8.90 -20.45
C TRP A 195 -4.29 -8.29 -19.36
N VAL A 196 -3.36 -9.09 -18.83
CA VAL A 196 -2.35 -8.61 -17.90
C VAL A 196 -1.19 -8.03 -18.70
N THR A 197 -1.05 -6.70 -18.69
CA THR A 197 0.00 -6.00 -19.42
C THR A 197 1.37 -6.19 -18.77
N ALA A 198 2.45 -5.95 -19.53
CA ALA A 198 3.82 -6.04 -19.03
C ALA A 198 4.74 -5.07 -19.75
N SER A 199 5.73 -4.49 -19.03
CA SER A 199 6.82 -3.74 -19.66
C SER A 199 7.73 -4.66 -20.50
N GLY A 200 7.87 -5.92 -20.09
CA GLY A 200 8.79 -6.89 -20.65
C GLY A 200 10.20 -6.83 -20.04
N GLY A 201 10.45 -5.87 -19.15
CA GLY A 201 11.73 -5.71 -18.45
C GLY A 201 12.89 -5.28 -19.35
N PRO A 202 14.13 -5.19 -18.79
CA PRO A 202 15.31 -4.70 -19.49
C PRO A 202 15.79 -5.64 -20.63
N PHE A 203 15.32 -6.87 -20.64
CA PHE A 203 15.74 -7.86 -21.64
C PHE A 203 14.70 -8.13 -22.72
N ARG A 204 13.64 -7.32 -22.80
CA ARG A 204 12.61 -7.41 -23.82
C ARG A 204 13.25 -7.43 -25.23
N GLY A 205 12.88 -8.42 -26.04
CA GLY A 205 13.38 -8.60 -27.41
C GLY A 205 14.75 -9.28 -27.52
N LYS A 206 15.41 -9.60 -26.39
CA LYS A 206 16.66 -10.36 -26.38
C LYS A 206 16.40 -11.85 -26.64
N LYS A 207 17.33 -12.50 -27.37
CA LYS A 207 17.32 -13.95 -27.55
C LYS A 207 18.06 -14.63 -26.38
N ARG A 208 17.80 -15.92 -26.18
CA ARG A 208 18.46 -16.71 -25.11
C ARG A 208 19.99 -16.57 -25.12
N ALA A 209 20.59 -16.62 -26.30
CA ALA A 209 22.05 -16.48 -26.45
C ALA A 209 22.57 -15.11 -25.96
N ASP A 210 21.77 -14.04 -26.08
CA ASP A 210 22.14 -12.71 -25.62
C ASP A 210 22.10 -12.60 -24.09
N LEU A 211 21.39 -13.53 -23.43
CA LEU A 211 21.20 -13.53 -21.97
C LEU A 211 22.28 -14.28 -21.20
N GLU A 212 23.11 -15.10 -21.89
CA GLU A 212 24.13 -15.94 -21.23
C GLU A 212 25.18 -15.14 -20.43
N ARG A 213 25.39 -13.88 -20.82
CA ARG A 213 26.43 -13.02 -20.22
C ARG A 213 25.85 -11.77 -19.55
N VAL A 214 24.55 -11.73 -19.26
CA VAL A 214 23.96 -10.59 -18.59
C VAL A 214 24.42 -10.52 -17.13
N THR A 215 24.62 -9.31 -16.66
CA THR A 215 25.09 -9.04 -15.29
C THR A 215 23.93 -8.59 -14.39
N PRO A 216 24.07 -8.72 -13.04
CA PRO A 216 23.09 -8.16 -12.10
C PRO A 216 22.86 -6.66 -12.30
N ALA A 217 23.90 -5.89 -12.64
CA ALA A 217 23.78 -4.47 -12.92
C ALA A 217 22.85 -4.18 -14.11
N GLN A 218 22.95 -4.98 -15.17
CA GLN A 218 22.06 -4.87 -16.33
C GLN A 218 20.63 -5.27 -15.99
N ALA A 219 20.44 -6.29 -15.16
CA ALA A 219 19.12 -6.70 -14.68
C ALA A 219 18.46 -5.64 -13.78
N LEU A 220 19.24 -4.90 -13.02
CA LEU A 220 18.79 -3.80 -12.16
C LEU A 220 18.48 -2.50 -12.93
N HIS A 221 18.82 -2.41 -14.20
CA HIS A 221 18.58 -1.24 -15.03
C HIS A 221 17.30 -1.38 -15.82
N HIS A 222 16.15 -1.00 -15.22
CA HIS A 222 14.86 -1.04 -15.91
C HIS A 222 14.76 0.14 -16.89
N PRO A 223 14.33 -0.08 -18.17
CA PRO A 223 14.37 0.97 -19.19
C PRO A 223 13.36 2.10 -18.97
N THR A 224 12.29 1.85 -18.20
CA THR A 224 11.17 2.79 -18.06
C THR A 224 10.99 3.28 -16.63
N TRP A 225 11.21 2.41 -15.63
CA TRP A 225 10.85 2.67 -14.24
C TRP A 225 12.06 2.66 -13.32
N ASN A 226 12.07 3.61 -12.38
CA ASN A 226 12.98 3.57 -11.23
C ASN A 226 12.26 2.91 -10.05
N MET A 227 12.57 1.65 -9.80
CA MET A 227 11.89 0.81 -8.80
C MET A 227 12.87 0.24 -7.78
N GLY A 228 12.34 -0.37 -6.71
CA GLY A 228 13.15 -1.12 -5.76
C GLY A 228 13.89 -2.31 -6.43
N ALA A 229 15.01 -2.72 -5.86
CA ALA A 229 15.88 -3.75 -6.44
C ALA A 229 15.15 -5.09 -6.67
N LYS A 230 14.33 -5.55 -5.70
CA LYS A 230 13.59 -6.81 -5.84
C LYS A 230 12.68 -6.80 -7.06
N ILE A 231 11.77 -5.83 -7.17
CA ILE A 231 10.81 -5.79 -8.28
C ILE A 231 11.50 -5.56 -9.62
N THR A 232 12.64 -4.89 -9.65
CA THR A 232 13.42 -4.70 -10.89
C THR A 232 14.01 -6.02 -11.38
N ILE A 233 14.55 -6.83 -10.48
CA ILE A 233 15.01 -8.19 -10.80
C ILE A 233 13.85 -9.09 -11.21
N ASP A 234 12.74 -9.05 -10.48
CA ASP A 234 11.54 -9.83 -10.82
C ASP A 234 11.01 -9.45 -12.22
N SER A 235 11.06 -8.17 -12.57
CA SER A 235 10.70 -7.68 -13.91
C SER A 235 11.67 -8.23 -14.97
N SER A 236 12.98 -8.21 -14.69
CA SER A 236 14.02 -8.67 -15.63
C SER A 236 13.90 -10.15 -15.98
N THR A 237 13.41 -10.95 -15.05
CA THR A 237 13.21 -12.41 -15.19
C THR A 237 11.78 -12.79 -15.59
N LEU A 238 10.86 -11.84 -15.70
CA LEU A 238 9.42 -12.02 -15.81
C LEU A 238 8.78 -12.74 -14.61
N MET A 239 9.51 -12.94 -13.51
CA MET A 239 8.95 -13.47 -12.27
C MET A 239 7.85 -12.57 -11.74
N ASN A 240 8.03 -11.23 -11.83
CA ASN A 240 6.97 -10.28 -11.47
C ASN A 240 5.65 -10.59 -12.18
N LYS A 241 5.72 -10.89 -13.48
CA LYS A 241 4.51 -11.24 -14.25
C LYS A 241 3.93 -12.59 -13.84
N GLY A 242 4.77 -13.56 -13.47
CA GLY A 242 4.32 -14.83 -12.88
C GLY A 242 3.56 -14.63 -11.56
N LEU A 243 4.09 -13.78 -10.67
CA LEU A 243 3.42 -13.43 -9.42
C LEU A 243 2.07 -12.73 -9.67
N GLU A 244 2.03 -11.83 -10.63
CA GLU A 244 0.81 -11.10 -11.01
C GLU A 244 -0.27 -12.02 -11.64
N VAL A 245 0.12 -13.04 -12.39
CA VAL A 245 -0.85 -14.04 -12.91
C VAL A 245 -1.50 -14.81 -11.75
N ILE A 246 -0.73 -15.18 -10.73
CA ILE A 246 -1.25 -15.85 -9.53
C ILE A 246 -2.16 -14.91 -8.76
N GLU A 247 -1.76 -13.64 -8.58
CA GLU A 247 -2.57 -12.62 -7.93
C GLU A 247 -3.89 -12.39 -8.68
N ALA A 248 -3.84 -12.26 -10.02
CA ALA A 248 -5.03 -12.09 -10.84
C ALA A 248 -6.02 -13.26 -10.70
N HIS A 249 -5.52 -14.50 -10.56
CA HIS A 249 -6.36 -15.67 -10.31
C HIS A 249 -7.17 -15.60 -9.01
N HIS A 250 -6.63 -14.93 -8.00
CA HIS A 250 -7.35 -14.72 -6.74
C HIS A 250 -8.31 -13.51 -6.81
N LEU A 251 -7.98 -12.48 -7.58
CA LEU A 251 -8.72 -11.22 -7.60
C LEU A 251 -9.93 -11.24 -8.54
N PHE A 252 -9.82 -11.98 -9.65
CA PHE A 252 -10.75 -11.94 -10.77
C PHE A 252 -11.17 -13.35 -11.19
#